data_c041feddbded33c654bfad375b9aeddf
#
_entry.id   c041feddbded33c654bfad375b9aeddf
#
_cell.length_a   1.000
_cell.length_b   1.000
_cell.length_c   1.000
_cell.angle_alpha   90.00
_cell.angle_beta   90.00
_cell.angle_gamma   90.00
#
_symmetry.space_group_name_H-M   'P 1'
#
loop_
_entity.id
_entity.type
_entity.pdbx_description
1 polymer ?
#
loop_
_entity_poly.entity_id
_entity_poly.type
_entity_poly.pdbx_seq_one_letter_code
_entity_poly.pdbx_strand_id
1 'polypeptide(L)'
;AEPLAIRIGGINIADGSANFADFSLRPPFVTAIQSLNGDIGVLSNREQKAASVNIAGKVDQYAPVSIKGSLTPFDPLQSLDIATSFRQVELTTLTPYSGKFAGYRIRKGRLNLDLHYRIEQGRLNAENKVVLEQLQLGEKVDSPDAVDLPVRLAVALLKDSKGTISIELPVQGNLNDPEFSVMPIVWQTLRNLVVRAAQAPFKFIAGLVGGSNVDLSTVPFAAGSTEL
;
A
#
# COMPACT_ATOMS: atom_id res chain seq x y z
N ALA A 1 5.85 5.24 -43.64
CA ALA A 1 5.22 3.89 -43.59
C ALA A 1 4.06 3.95 -42.61
N GLU A 2 2.86 3.56 -43.00
CA GLU A 2 1.73 3.44 -42.09
C GLU A 2 2.06 2.39 -41.03
N PRO A 3 1.74 2.63 -39.74
CA PRO A 3 1.97 1.65 -38.69
C PRO A 3 1.12 0.39 -38.95
N LEU A 4 1.72 -0.78 -38.68
CA LEU A 4 1.05 -2.05 -38.83
C LEU A 4 -0.23 -2.08 -37.99
N ALA A 5 -1.36 -2.47 -38.64
CA ALA A 5 -2.62 -2.64 -37.94
C ALA A 5 -2.60 -3.95 -37.14
N ILE A 6 -2.78 -3.83 -35.84
CA ILE A 6 -2.88 -4.98 -34.92
C ILE A 6 -4.27 -4.94 -34.28
N ARG A 7 -4.97 -6.08 -34.33
CA ARG A 7 -6.24 -6.26 -33.62
C ARG A 7 -6.30 -7.68 -33.04
N ILE A 8 -6.50 -7.73 -31.72
CA ILE A 8 -6.73 -8.99 -30.98
C ILE A 8 -8.20 -8.95 -30.52
N GLY A 9 -8.98 -9.97 -30.89
CA GLY A 9 -10.43 -9.99 -30.67
C GLY A 9 -10.88 -10.12 -29.22
N GLY A 10 -9.95 -10.32 -28.31
CA GLY A 10 -10.12 -10.49 -26.87
C GLY A 10 -9.19 -11.59 -26.37
N ILE A 11 -8.98 -11.62 -25.06
CA ILE A 11 -8.15 -12.62 -24.37
C ILE A 11 -9.02 -13.25 -23.30
N ASN A 12 -9.16 -14.57 -23.33
CA ASN A 12 -9.76 -15.33 -22.24
C ASN A 12 -8.65 -16.03 -21.44
N ILE A 13 -8.69 -15.88 -20.13
CA ILE A 13 -7.76 -16.50 -19.19
C ILE A 13 -8.52 -17.59 -18.44
N ALA A 14 -8.05 -18.81 -18.49
CA ALA A 14 -8.62 -19.96 -17.79
C ALA A 14 -7.52 -20.64 -16.97
N ASP A 15 -7.70 -20.70 -15.66
CA ASP A 15 -6.80 -21.34 -14.69
C ASP A 15 -5.33 -20.90 -14.84
N GLY A 16 -5.13 -19.61 -15.10
CA GLY A 16 -3.81 -19.02 -15.21
C GLY A 16 -3.11 -18.89 -13.85
N SER A 17 -1.80 -18.65 -13.89
CA SER A 17 -1.01 -18.31 -12.71
C SER A 17 0.01 -17.23 -13.00
N ALA A 18 0.33 -16.41 -11.99
CA ALA A 18 1.38 -15.42 -12.03
C ALA A 18 2.24 -15.53 -10.77
N ASN A 19 3.55 -15.63 -10.94
CA ASN A 19 4.50 -15.72 -9.84
C ASN A 19 5.30 -14.42 -9.76
N PHE A 20 5.46 -13.91 -8.54
CA PHE A 20 6.27 -12.74 -8.25
C PHE A 20 7.35 -13.10 -7.23
N ALA A 21 8.57 -12.64 -7.47
CA ALA A 21 9.68 -12.79 -6.54
C ALA A 21 10.49 -11.50 -6.47
N ASP A 22 10.80 -11.05 -5.24
CA ASP A 22 11.73 -9.96 -4.98
C ASP A 22 12.98 -10.51 -4.27
N PHE A 23 14.06 -10.63 -5.02
CA PHE A 23 15.36 -11.13 -4.56
C PHE A 23 16.23 -10.04 -3.92
N SER A 24 15.78 -8.78 -3.88
CA SER A 24 16.47 -7.69 -3.18
C SER A 24 16.36 -7.81 -1.66
N LEU A 25 15.45 -8.68 -1.20
CA LEU A 25 15.20 -8.95 0.21
C LEU A 25 15.93 -10.22 0.69
N ARG A 26 16.19 -10.31 1.99
CA ARG A 26 16.76 -11.49 2.64
C ARG A 26 15.97 -11.83 3.91
N PRO A 27 15.22 -12.94 3.93
CA PRO A 27 14.96 -13.86 2.82
C PRO A 27 14.20 -13.20 1.68
N PRO A 28 14.25 -13.75 0.45
CA PRO A 28 13.48 -13.21 -0.68
C PRO A 28 11.97 -13.24 -0.39
N PHE A 29 11.26 -12.24 -0.91
CA PHE A 29 9.80 -12.30 -0.95
C PHE A 29 9.36 -13.07 -2.19
N VAL A 30 8.49 -14.05 -2.01
CA VAL A 30 7.92 -14.84 -3.10
C VAL A 30 6.42 -14.99 -2.85
N THR A 31 5.62 -14.76 -3.87
CA THR A 31 4.17 -14.97 -3.83
C THR A 31 3.66 -15.43 -5.19
N ALA A 32 2.51 -16.06 -5.21
CA ALA A 32 1.85 -16.52 -6.42
C ALA A 32 0.38 -16.08 -6.43
N ILE A 33 -0.11 -15.67 -7.59
CA ILE A 33 -1.54 -15.54 -7.85
C ILE A 33 -1.91 -16.75 -8.71
N GLN A 34 -2.88 -17.53 -8.26
CA GLN A 34 -3.29 -18.78 -8.88
C GLN A 34 -4.77 -18.73 -9.24
N SER A 35 -5.20 -19.72 -10.02
CA SER A 35 -6.59 -19.82 -10.48
C SER A 35 -7.09 -18.51 -11.09
N LEU A 36 -6.23 -17.86 -11.89
CA LEU A 36 -6.61 -16.66 -12.62
C LEU A 36 -7.61 -17.03 -13.71
N ASN A 37 -8.78 -16.44 -13.63
CA ASN A 37 -9.85 -16.60 -14.62
C ASN A 37 -10.43 -15.23 -14.96
N GLY A 38 -10.81 -15.06 -16.21
CA GLY A 38 -11.43 -13.81 -16.65
C GLY A 38 -11.13 -13.48 -18.11
N ASP A 39 -11.39 -12.25 -18.46
CA ASP A 39 -11.25 -11.77 -19.83
C ASP A 39 -10.70 -10.34 -19.90
N ILE A 40 -10.02 -10.11 -21.02
CA ILE A 40 -9.61 -8.79 -21.49
C ILE A 40 -10.32 -8.56 -22.83
N GLY A 41 -10.94 -7.41 -23.00
CA GLY A 41 -11.66 -7.06 -24.21
C GLY A 41 -10.78 -6.90 -25.44
N VAL A 42 -11.35 -6.36 -26.51
CA VAL A 42 -10.64 -6.18 -27.78
C VAL A 42 -9.47 -5.21 -27.64
N LEU A 43 -8.30 -5.64 -28.11
CA LEU A 43 -7.09 -4.84 -28.18
C LEU A 43 -6.85 -4.42 -29.63
N SER A 44 -6.83 -3.10 -29.90
CA SER A 44 -6.57 -2.56 -31.23
C SER A 44 -5.67 -1.34 -31.14
N ASN A 45 -4.68 -1.23 -32.04
CA ASN A 45 -3.84 -0.06 -32.14
C ASN A 45 -4.40 1.03 -33.09
N ARG A 46 -5.48 0.73 -33.79
CA ARG A 46 -6.16 1.70 -34.68
C ARG A 46 -7.38 2.33 -34.02
N GLU A 47 -8.07 1.59 -33.16
CA GLU A 47 -9.23 2.08 -32.43
C GLU A 47 -8.76 2.57 -31.07
N GLN A 48 -8.91 3.86 -30.79
CA GLN A 48 -8.62 4.43 -29.45
C GLN A 48 -9.70 4.06 -28.44
N LYS A 49 -10.17 2.81 -28.51
CA LYS A 49 -11.19 2.29 -27.61
C LYS A 49 -10.55 1.54 -26.46
N ALA A 50 -10.94 1.89 -25.24
CA ALA A 50 -10.47 1.19 -24.07
C ALA A 50 -10.89 -0.29 -24.09
N ALA A 51 -9.96 -1.19 -23.79
CA ALA A 51 -10.23 -2.59 -23.57
C ALA A 51 -10.64 -2.82 -22.11
N SER A 52 -11.72 -3.56 -21.91
CA SER A 52 -12.16 -3.97 -20.57
C SER A 52 -11.21 -5.01 -20.00
N VAL A 53 -11.07 -5.02 -18.67
CA VAL A 53 -10.33 -6.02 -17.90
C VAL A 53 -11.24 -6.52 -16.79
N ASN A 54 -11.41 -7.84 -16.68
CA ASN A 54 -12.15 -8.46 -15.60
C ASN A 54 -11.52 -9.81 -15.27
N ILE A 55 -10.65 -9.82 -14.27
CA ILE A 55 -9.86 -10.99 -13.89
C ILE A 55 -10.02 -11.22 -12.39
N ALA A 56 -10.16 -12.46 -11.99
CA ALA A 56 -10.20 -12.88 -10.60
C ALA A 56 -9.25 -14.06 -10.38
N GLY A 57 -8.74 -14.20 -9.16
CA GLY A 57 -7.85 -15.28 -8.78
C GLY A 57 -7.68 -15.35 -7.28
N LYS A 58 -6.61 -16.02 -6.83
CA LYS A 58 -6.30 -16.17 -5.40
C LYS A 58 -4.80 -16.02 -5.17
N VAL A 59 -4.43 -15.21 -4.18
CA VAL A 59 -3.05 -15.15 -3.67
C VAL A 59 -2.85 -16.33 -2.74
N ASP A 60 -1.74 -17.07 -2.95
CA ASP A 60 -1.34 -18.22 -2.12
C ASP A 60 -2.50 -19.23 -1.88
N GLN A 61 -3.31 -19.49 -2.90
CA GLN A 61 -4.46 -20.41 -2.94
C GLN A 61 -5.71 -19.98 -2.15
N TYR A 62 -5.61 -19.03 -1.25
CA TYR A 62 -6.71 -18.73 -0.30
C TYR A 62 -7.26 -17.31 -0.42
N ALA A 63 -6.40 -16.31 -0.59
CA ALA A 63 -6.79 -14.91 -0.52
C ALA A 63 -7.35 -14.43 -1.87
N PRO A 64 -8.65 -14.09 -1.98
CA PRO A 64 -9.21 -13.63 -3.24
C PRO A 64 -8.56 -12.36 -3.75
N VAL A 65 -8.30 -12.31 -5.06
CA VAL A 65 -7.89 -11.11 -5.80
C VAL A 65 -8.84 -10.85 -6.96
N SER A 66 -9.14 -9.59 -7.20
CA SER A 66 -9.97 -9.14 -8.32
C SER A 66 -9.32 -7.93 -8.98
N ILE A 67 -9.27 -7.94 -10.32
CA ILE A 67 -8.74 -6.85 -11.16
C ILE A 67 -9.82 -6.49 -12.17
N LYS A 68 -10.31 -5.26 -12.12
CA LYS A 68 -11.41 -4.80 -12.98
C LYS A 68 -11.14 -3.39 -13.47
N GLY A 69 -11.60 -3.12 -14.68
CA GLY A 69 -11.55 -1.78 -15.26
C GLY A 69 -11.32 -1.79 -16.76
N SER A 70 -10.53 -0.85 -17.23
CA SER A 70 -10.21 -0.68 -18.63
C SER A 70 -8.87 0.02 -18.85
N LEU A 71 -8.29 -0.18 -20.00
CA LEU A 71 -7.06 0.49 -20.43
C LEU A 71 -7.04 0.70 -21.94
N THR A 72 -6.33 1.74 -22.40
CA THR A 72 -6.04 1.90 -23.82
C THR A 72 -4.96 0.90 -24.24
N PRO A 73 -5.27 -0.03 -25.16
CA PRO A 73 -4.28 -0.99 -25.64
C PRO A 73 -3.09 -0.31 -26.28
N PHE A 74 -1.89 -0.87 -26.08
CA PHE A 74 -0.61 -0.41 -26.63
C PHE A 74 -0.12 0.95 -26.13
N ASP A 75 -0.96 1.73 -25.45
CA ASP A 75 -0.59 2.97 -24.77
C ASP A 75 -1.38 3.17 -23.47
N PRO A 76 -1.04 2.43 -22.40
CA PRO A 76 -1.75 2.53 -21.13
C PRO A 76 -1.57 3.87 -20.42
N LEU A 77 -0.58 4.70 -20.84
CA LEU A 77 -0.41 6.05 -20.32
C LEU A 77 -1.47 7.02 -20.88
N GLN A 78 -2.08 6.70 -22.03
CA GLN A 78 -3.15 7.51 -22.60
C GLN A 78 -4.40 7.46 -21.72
N SER A 79 -4.83 6.25 -21.35
CA SER A 79 -5.96 6.04 -20.45
C SER A 79 -5.88 4.66 -19.80
N LEU A 80 -5.94 4.64 -18.47
CA LEU A 80 -6.07 3.44 -17.66
C LEU A 80 -6.97 3.75 -16.47
N ASP A 81 -7.91 2.89 -16.20
CA ASP A 81 -8.76 2.92 -15.01
C ASP A 81 -8.90 1.49 -14.49
N ILE A 82 -8.06 1.12 -13.52
CA ILE A 82 -7.99 -0.25 -12.98
C ILE A 82 -8.17 -0.22 -11.47
N ALA A 83 -9.19 -0.94 -11.02
CA ALA A 83 -9.40 -1.25 -9.60
C ALA A 83 -8.95 -2.68 -9.31
N THR A 84 -8.08 -2.83 -8.33
CA THR A 84 -7.59 -4.14 -7.85
C THR A 84 -7.92 -4.29 -6.38
N SER A 85 -8.43 -5.43 -5.99
CA SER A 85 -8.70 -5.74 -4.59
C SER A 85 -8.06 -7.06 -4.18
N PHE A 86 -7.46 -7.07 -3.00
CA PHE A 86 -6.96 -8.25 -2.32
C PHE A 86 -7.70 -8.40 -1.00
N ARG A 87 -8.10 -9.64 -0.65
CA ARG A 87 -8.84 -9.90 0.59
C ARG A 87 -8.17 -10.99 1.41
N GLN A 88 -8.04 -10.73 2.70
CA GLN A 88 -7.58 -11.70 3.69
C GLN A 88 -6.19 -12.30 3.39
N VAL A 89 -5.29 -11.52 2.76
CA VAL A 89 -3.91 -11.95 2.51
C VAL A 89 -3.18 -12.10 3.84
N GLU A 90 -2.44 -13.18 4.02
CA GLU A 90 -1.61 -13.40 5.21
C GLU A 90 -0.48 -12.37 5.30
N LEU A 91 -0.46 -11.56 6.35
CA LEU A 91 0.60 -10.56 6.55
C LEU A 91 1.97 -11.19 6.85
N THR A 92 2.02 -12.42 7.33
CA THR A 92 3.28 -13.13 7.60
C THR A 92 4.15 -13.31 6.36
N THR A 93 3.53 -13.39 5.17
CA THR A 93 4.25 -13.44 3.88
C THR A 93 5.02 -12.16 3.60
N LEU A 94 4.60 -11.01 4.16
CA LEU A 94 5.27 -9.72 4.02
C LEU A 94 6.42 -9.51 5.04
N THR A 95 6.75 -10.51 5.84
CA THR A 95 7.85 -10.44 6.81
C THR A 95 9.19 -10.00 6.22
N PRO A 96 9.58 -10.38 4.98
CA PRO A 96 10.82 -9.87 4.38
C PRO A 96 10.85 -8.34 4.27
N TYR A 97 9.72 -7.73 3.87
CA TYR A 97 9.59 -6.28 3.80
C TYR A 97 9.57 -5.63 5.18
N SER A 98 8.74 -6.13 6.10
CA SER A 98 8.63 -5.57 7.44
C SER A 98 9.94 -5.72 8.24
N GLY A 99 10.65 -6.83 8.09
CA GLY A 99 11.97 -7.02 8.70
C GLY A 99 12.98 -6.00 8.19
N LYS A 100 13.06 -5.82 6.88
CA LYS A 100 14.01 -4.88 6.26
C LYS A 100 13.69 -3.43 6.61
N PHE A 101 12.44 -2.99 6.46
CA PHE A 101 12.08 -1.57 6.51
C PHE A 101 11.50 -1.11 7.85
N ALA A 102 10.80 -1.97 8.58
CA ALA A 102 10.23 -1.66 9.88
C ALA A 102 11.03 -2.23 11.07
N GLY A 103 11.99 -3.12 10.82
CA GLY A 103 12.81 -3.73 11.85
C GLY A 103 12.07 -4.76 12.72
N TYR A 104 10.98 -5.33 12.22
CA TYR A 104 10.19 -6.36 12.92
C TYR A 104 9.68 -7.44 11.98
N ARG A 105 9.65 -8.68 12.46
CA ARG A 105 8.88 -9.74 11.82
C ARG A 105 7.38 -9.50 12.02
N ILE A 106 6.57 -10.05 11.15
CA ILE A 106 5.13 -10.12 11.37
C ILE A 106 4.80 -11.50 11.94
N ARG A 107 4.18 -11.51 13.11
CA ARG A 107 3.76 -12.76 13.76
C ARG A 107 2.39 -13.22 13.30
N LYS A 108 1.47 -12.28 13.05
CA LYS A 108 0.07 -12.56 12.72
C LYS A 108 -0.58 -11.33 12.10
N GLY A 109 -1.59 -11.56 11.28
CA GLY A 109 -2.50 -10.55 10.77
C GLY A 109 -2.97 -10.86 9.36
N ARG A 110 -3.99 -10.13 8.94
CA ARG A 110 -4.58 -10.18 7.61
C ARG A 110 -4.52 -8.82 6.94
N LEU A 111 -4.31 -8.83 5.63
CA LEU A 111 -4.31 -7.64 4.79
C LEU A 111 -5.53 -7.66 3.87
N ASN A 112 -6.29 -6.58 3.88
CA ASN A 112 -7.19 -6.23 2.79
C ASN A 112 -6.63 -4.98 2.11
N LEU A 113 -6.57 -5.00 0.78
CA LEU A 113 -5.97 -3.95 -0.01
C LEU A 113 -6.89 -3.60 -1.18
N ASP A 114 -7.25 -2.34 -1.29
CA ASP A 114 -7.95 -1.78 -2.44
C ASP A 114 -7.04 -0.77 -3.12
N LEU A 115 -6.78 -0.99 -4.39
CA LEU A 115 -5.96 -0.16 -5.25
C LEU A 115 -6.84 0.35 -6.39
N HIS A 116 -6.88 1.65 -6.60
CA HIS A 116 -7.55 2.23 -7.74
C HIS A 116 -6.60 3.17 -8.46
N TYR A 117 -6.16 2.77 -9.63
CA TYR A 117 -5.19 3.49 -10.45
C TYR A 117 -5.89 4.07 -11.67
N ARG A 118 -5.86 5.39 -11.77
CA ARG A 118 -6.34 6.13 -12.95
C ARG A 118 -5.16 6.87 -13.59
N ILE A 119 -5.01 6.66 -14.88
CA ILE A 119 -4.01 7.37 -15.70
C ILE A 119 -4.75 8.04 -16.84
N GLU A 120 -4.54 9.32 -17.02
CA GLU A 120 -5.04 10.10 -18.14
C GLU A 120 -3.91 10.97 -18.70
N GLN A 121 -3.54 10.73 -19.94
CA GLN A 121 -2.45 11.44 -20.62
C GLN A 121 -1.15 11.52 -19.79
N GLY A 122 -0.76 10.39 -19.20
CA GLY A 122 0.43 10.28 -18.35
C GLY A 122 0.27 10.81 -16.92
N ARG A 123 -0.88 11.35 -16.56
CA ARG A 123 -1.16 11.81 -15.19
C ARG A 123 -1.73 10.68 -14.37
N LEU A 124 -0.99 10.27 -13.35
CA LEU A 124 -1.41 9.25 -12.38
C LEU A 124 -2.23 9.89 -11.26
N ASN A 125 -3.37 9.28 -10.97
CA ASN A 125 -4.12 9.46 -9.74
C ASN A 125 -4.42 8.07 -9.16
N ALA A 126 -3.76 7.70 -8.07
CA ALA A 126 -3.92 6.41 -7.43
C ALA A 126 -4.44 6.58 -6.00
N GLU A 127 -5.45 5.80 -5.66
CA GLU A 127 -6.00 5.68 -4.32
C GLU A 127 -5.68 4.27 -3.81
N ASN A 128 -4.97 4.19 -2.69
CA ASN A 128 -4.61 2.92 -2.07
C ASN A 128 -5.19 2.89 -0.67
N LYS A 129 -6.07 1.94 -0.40
CA LYS A 129 -6.62 1.70 0.93
C LYS A 129 -6.07 0.38 1.46
N VAL A 130 -5.33 0.49 2.56
CA VAL A 130 -4.71 -0.64 3.27
C VAL A 130 -5.44 -0.86 4.57
N VAL A 131 -5.97 -2.05 4.78
CA VAL A 131 -6.61 -2.45 6.05
C VAL A 131 -5.88 -3.65 6.61
N LEU A 132 -5.29 -3.47 7.80
CA LEU A 132 -4.55 -4.49 8.53
C LEU A 132 -5.41 -4.96 9.70
N GLU A 133 -5.83 -6.21 9.65
CA GLU A 133 -6.64 -6.82 10.72
C GLU A 133 -5.75 -7.65 11.64
N GLN A 134 -5.86 -7.42 12.95
CA GLN A 134 -5.19 -8.19 13.99
C GLN A 134 -3.66 -8.27 13.81
N LEU A 135 -3.04 -7.23 13.24
CA LEU A 135 -1.60 -7.18 13.07
C LEU A 135 -0.88 -7.36 14.42
N GLN A 136 0.00 -8.32 14.50
CA GLN A 136 0.92 -8.54 15.60
C GLN A 136 2.36 -8.56 15.09
N LEU A 137 3.17 -7.67 15.63
CA LEU A 137 4.61 -7.68 15.40
C LEU A 137 5.26 -8.75 16.22
N GLY A 138 6.15 -9.48 15.60
CA GLY A 138 6.99 -10.50 16.22
C GLY A 138 8.31 -9.95 16.75
N GLU A 139 9.37 -10.69 16.55
CA GLU A 139 10.72 -10.34 17.01
C GLU A 139 11.28 -9.14 16.27
N LYS A 140 12.12 -8.37 16.95
CA LYS A 140 12.92 -7.32 16.33
C LYS A 140 13.94 -7.95 15.38
N VAL A 141 14.09 -7.34 14.21
CA VAL A 141 15.09 -7.70 13.21
C VAL A 141 16.11 -6.57 13.14
N ASP A 142 17.38 -6.91 13.23
CA ASP A 142 18.44 -5.95 13.02
C ASP A 142 18.60 -5.69 11.51
N SER A 143 18.27 -4.48 11.08
CA SER A 143 18.34 -4.07 9.70
C SER A 143 18.82 -2.63 9.59
N PRO A 144 19.88 -2.37 8.78
CA PRO A 144 20.37 -1.01 8.58
C PRO A 144 19.36 -0.11 7.83
N ASP A 145 18.43 -0.72 7.09
CA ASP A 145 17.39 0.00 6.34
C ASP A 145 16.13 0.26 7.18
N ALA A 146 16.07 -0.30 8.41
CA ALA A 146 14.92 -0.11 9.26
C ALA A 146 14.78 1.34 9.74
N VAL A 147 13.53 1.80 9.79
CA VAL A 147 13.26 3.15 10.33
C VAL A 147 13.61 3.22 11.80
N ASP A 148 14.28 4.30 12.19
CA ASP A 148 14.51 4.64 13.58
C ASP A 148 13.26 5.38 14.15
N LEU A 149 12.18 4.63 14.29
CA LEU A 149 10.88 5.13 14.77
C LEU A 149 10.27 4.09 15.73
N PRO A 150 9.42 4.52 16.68
CA PRO A 150 8.77 3.62 17.63
C PRO A 150 7.62 2.83 16.98
N VAL A 151 7.93 1.94 16.03
CA VAL A 151 6.98 1.20 15.20
C VAL A 151 5.97 0.41 16.03
N ARG A 152 6.41 -0.25 17.13
CA ARG A 152 5.48 -0.98 18.02
C ARG A 152 4.44 -0.08 18.66
N LEU A 153 4.88 1.08 19.12
CA LEU A 153 3.99 2.08 19.72
C LEU A 153 3.00 2.60 18.67
N ALA A 154 3.49 2.95 17.48
CA ALA A 154 2.66 3.41 16.38
C ALA A 154 1.59 2.37 16.00
N VAL A 155 1.97 1.11 15.84
CA VAL A 155 1.04 0.01 15.55
C VAL A 155 -0.01 -0.13 16.65
N ALA A 156 0.37 -0.01 17.93
CA ALA A 156 -0.57 -0.07 19.04
C ALA A 156 -1.57 1.10 19.03
N LEU A 157 -1.11 2.30 18.72
CA LEU A 157 -1.92 3.52 18.71
C LEU A 157 -2.81 3.67 17.45
N LEU A 158 -2.41 3.06 16.35
CA LEU A 158 -3.19 3.07 15.11
C LEU A 158 -4.34 2.06 15.10
N LYS A 159 -4.32 1.08 15.97
CA LYS A 159 -5.40 0.09 16.09
C LYS A 159 -6.66 0.73 16.66
N ASP A 160 -7.77 0.46 15.99
CA ASP A 160 -9.09 0.72 16.54
C ASP A 160 -9.48 -0.30 17.65
N SER A 161 -10.68 -0.16 18.19
CA SER A 161 -11.21 -1.07 19.22
C SER A 161 -11.36 -2.53 18.78
N LYS A 162 -11.34 -2.78 17.46
CA LYS A 162 -11.40 -4.13 16.87
C LYS A 162 -10.02 -4.68 16.51
N GLY A 163 -8.94 -3.92 16.77
CA GLY A 163 -7.59 -4.29 16.42
C GLY A 163 -7.26 -4.10 14.94
N THR A 164 -8.00 -3.22 14.25
CA THR A 164 -7.85 -2.91 12.82
C THR A 164 -7.10 -1.61 12.65
N ILE A 165 -6.19 -1.56 11.69
CA ILE A 165 -5.51 -0.36 11.22
C ILE A 165 -5.98 -0.08 9.79
N SER A 166 -6.51 1.11 9.52
CA SER A 166 -6.89 1.55 8.18
C SER A 166 -6.02 2.73 7.75
N ILE A 167 -5.38 2.59 6.58
CA ILE A 167 -4.45 3.57 6.03
C ILE A 167 -4.89 3.89 4.61
N GLU A 168 -4.96 5.17 4.28
CA GLU A 168 -5.18 5.66 2.92
C GLU A 168 -3.88 6.29 2.41
N LEU A 169 -3.43 5.83 1.25
CA LEU A 169 -2.19 6.24 0.62
C LEU A 169 -2.49 6.76 -0.80
N PRO A 170 -2.92 8.02 -0.93
CA PRO A 170 -3.08 8.63 -2.25
C PRO A 170 -1.71 8.88 -2.89
N VAL A 171 -1.59 8.59 -4.18
CA VAL A 171 -0.41 8.86 -4.99
C VAL A 171 -0.82 9.59 -6.24
N GLN A 172 -0.21 10.73 -6.49
CA GLN A 172 -0.44 11.53 -7.70
C GLN A 172 0.90 11.93 -8.32
N GLY A 173 0.95 11.98 -9.64
CA GLY A 173 2.14 12.42 -10.33
C GLY A 173 2.04 12.37 -11.85
N ASN A 174 3.12 12.74 -12.50
CA ASN A 174 3.26 12.72 -13.95
C ASN A 174 4.20 11.59 -14.36
N LEU A 175 3.67 10.55 -14.97
CA LEU A 175 4.45 9.40 -15.44
C LEU A 175 5.31 9.71 -16.68
N ASN A 176 5.10 10.85 -17.32
CA ASN A 176 5.96 11.33 -18.38
C ASN A 176 7.24 12.01 -17.85
N ASP A 177 7.30 12.30 -16.55
CA ASP A 177 8.46 12.84 -15.88
C ASP A 177 9.39 11.67 -15.46
N PRO A 178 10.61 11.57 -16.02
CA PRO A 178 11.52 10.47 -15.70
C PRO A 178 12.03 10.51 -14.25
N GLU A 179 11.91 11.62 -13.55
CA GLU A 179 12.27 11.75 -12.12
C GLU A 179 11.15 11.35 -11.18
N PHE A 180 9.93 11.17 -11.72
CA PHE A 180 8.80 10.75 -10.89
C PHE A 180 8.96 9.32 -10.37
N SER A 181 8.84 9.14 -9.06
CA SER A 181 8.88 7.84 -8.40
C SER A 181 7.81 7.73 -7.32
N VAL A 182 7.07 6.63 -7.34
CA VAL A 182 5.99 6.34 -6.40
C VAL A 182 6.51 5.99 -5.00
N MET A 183 7.61 5.24 -4.92
CA MET A 183 8.12 4.71 -3.64
C MET A 183 8.48 5.78 -2.61
N PRO A 184 9.16 6.88 -2.95
CA PRO A 184 9.43 7.95 -1.99
C PRO A 184 8.14 8.56 -1.41
N ILE A 185 7.09 8.72 -2.22
CA ILE A 185 5.80 9.29 -1.78
C ILE A 185 5.13 8.35 -0.76
N VAL A 186 5.04 7.06 -1.08
CA VAL A 186 4.47 6.04 -0.19
C VAL A 186 5.26 5.99 1.12
N TRP A 187 6.58 5.97 1.04
CA TRP A 187 7.46 5.89 2.19
C TRP A 187 7.34 7.11 3.11
N GLN A 188 7.34 8.31 2.55
CA GLN A 188 7.15 9.55 3.30
C GLN A 188 5.78 9.57 4.00
N THR A 189 4.72 9.13 3.33
CA THR A 189 3.38 9.05 3.90
C THR A 189 3.33 8.07 5.09
N LEU A 190 3.90 6.89 4.95
CA LEU A 190 3.99 5.90 6.04
C LEU A 190 4.82 6.41 7.22
N ARG A 191 5.97 7.04 6.96
CA ARG A 191 6.80 7.64 8.00
C ARG A 191 6.03 8.72 8.77
N ASN A 192 5.35 9.61 8.07
CA ASN A 192 4.55 10.68 8.69
C ASN A 192 3.40 10.09 9.54
N LEU A 193 2.78 9.00 9.09
CA LEU A 193 1.74 8.30 9.84
C LEU A 193 2.29 7.76 11.16
N VAL A 194 3.45 7.10 11.15
CA VAL A 194 4.10 6.56 12.34
C VAL A 194 4.46 7.68 13.33
N VAL A 195 5.02 8.78 12.84
CA VAL A 195 5.38 9.94 13.68
C VAL A 195 4.13 10.56 14.31
N ARG A 196 3.08 10.78 13.53
CA ARG A 196 1.80 11.35 14.04
C ARG A 196 1.16 10.43 15.09
N ALA A 197 1.15 9.12 14.85
CA ALA A 197 0.61 8.16 15.80
C ALA A 197 1.40 8.19 17.13
N ALA A 198 2.74 8.19 17.05
CA ALA A 198 3.59 8.26 18.25
C ALA A 198 3.44 9.56 19.04
N GLN A 199 3.08 10.67 18.40
CA GLN A 199 2.86 11.97 19.05
C GLN A 199 1.43 12.17 19.58
N ALA A 200 0.46 11.35 19.17
CA ALA A 200 -0.94 11.51 19.52
C ALA A 200 -1.21 11.53 21.05
N PRO A 201 -0.61 10.67 21.89
CA PRO A 201 -0.83 10.69 23.33
C PRO A 201 -0.43 12.00 23.97
N PHE A 202 0.68 12.61 23.52
CA PHE A 202 1.18 13.87 24.08
C PHE A 202 0.25 15.04 23.75
N LYS A 203 -0.33 15.08 22.56
CA LYS A 203 -1.33 16.10 22.17
C LYS A 203 -2.63 15.98 22.97
N PHE A 204 -3.05 14.74 23.27
CA PHE A 204 -4.25 14.49 24.08
C PHE A 204 -4.04 14.97 25.53
N ILE A 205 -2.89 14.67 26.12
CA ILE A 205 -2.54 15.12 27.48
C ILE A 205 -2.44 16.66 27.51
N ALA A 206 -1.81 17.28 26.52
CA ALA A 206 -1.73 18.73 26.41
C ALA A 206 -3.12 19.39 26.29
N GLY A 207 -4.05 18.75 25.57
CA GLY A 207 -5.46 19.21 25.46
C GLY A 207 -6.27 19.08 26.75
N LEU A 208 -5.93 18.10 27.61
CA LEU A 208 -6.60 17.92 28.92
C LEU A 208 -6.08 18.87 29.98
N VAL A 209 -4.83 19.34 29.88
CA VAL A 209 -4.16 20.19 30.89
C VAL A 209 -4.34 21.69 30.63
N GLY A 210 -4.72 22.07 29.41
CA GLY A 210 -4.96 23.51 29.14
C GLY A 210 -5.46 23.75 27.73
N GLY A 211 -6.64 24.30 27.62
CA GLY A 211 -7.10 24.91 26.38
C GLY A 211 -6.14 26.01 25.95
N SER A 212 -5.70 25.93 24.70
CA SER A 212 -4.86 26.88 23.98
C SER A 212 -3.34 26.88 24.27
N ASN A 213 -2.56 26.51 23.24
CA ASN A 213 -1.12 26.77 23.06
C ASN A 213 -0.22 26.54 24.29
N VAL A 214 -0.08 25.29 24.70
CA VAL A 214 1.01 24.92 25.62
C VAL A 214 2.27 24.69 24.78
N ASP A 215 3.20 25.64 24.91
CA ASP A 215 4.58 25.47 24.52
C ASP A 215 5.19 24.39 25.40
N LEU A 216 5.41 23.18 24.84
CA LEU A 216 5.97 22.02 25.56
C LEU A 216 7.45 22.18 25.93
N SER A 217 8.05 23.37 25.67
CA SER A 217 9.41 23.70 26.09
C SER A 217 9.50 24.16 27.55
N THR A 218 8.37 24.43 28.20
CA THR A 218 8.32 24.88 29.61
C THR A 218 7.42 23.96 30.43
N VAL A 219 8.01 23.25 31.39
CA VAL A 219 7.29 22.54 32.44
C VAL A 219 7.13 23.51 33.62
N PRO A 220 5.91 24.01 33.94
CA PRO A 220 5.74 24.89 35.09
C PRO A 220 5.83 24.07 36.36
N PHE A 221 6.82 24.34 37.18
CA PHE A 221 6.88 23.86 38.56
C PHE A 221 6.23 24.88 39.49
N ALA A 222 5.43 24.38 40.42
CA ALA A 222 4.96 25.22 41.51
C ALA A 222 6.16 25.63 42.40
N ALA A 223 6.23 26.90 42.77
CA ALA A 223 7.32 27.39 43.59
C ALA A 223 7.39 26.61 44.93
N GLY A 224 8.50 25.91 45.17
CA GLY A 224 8.71 25.08 46.36
C GLY A 224 8.41 23.59 46.22
N SER A 225 8.01 23.10 45.05
CA SER A 225 7.82 21.66 44.77
C SER A 225 9.10 21.06 44.25
N THR A 226 9.56 19.95 44.86
CA THR A 226 10.68 19.11 44.43
C THR A 226 10.19 17.75 43.84
N GLU A 227 8.89 17.55 43.70
CA GLU A 227 8.28 16.35 43.15
C GLU A 227 7.91 16.58 41.69
N LEU A 228 8.32 15.60 40.84
CA LEU A 228 7.97 15.47 39.41
C LEU A 228 6.61 14.85 39.26
#